data_56527040efa85ce0f8718fe348b050a3
#
_entry.id   56527040efa85ce0f8718fe348b050a3
#
_cell.length_a   1.000
_cell.length_b   1.000
_cell.length_c   1.000
_cell.angle_alpha   90.00
_cell.angle_beta   90.00
_cell.angle_gamma   90.00
#
_symmetry.space_group_name_H-M   'P 1'
#
loop_
_entity.id
_entity.type
_entity.pdbx_description
1 polymer ?
#
loop_
_entity_poly.entity_id
_entity_poly.type
_entity_poly.pdbx_seq_one_letter_code
_entity_poly.pdbx_strand_id
1 'polypeptide(L)'
;MKHSLNTFLTLLFVCASAWGENVPWQNPQINEINREPAHAHFIPYTNEANALKQQALPAAQRFAVNPATERRISLDGTWKFLFSKNNEECPTDFYKMGYNTKRWKDIQVPGSWELQGFDSPIYTDVAYPFPANPPHVPTDYNPVGAYVREFTVPAHWKGMDIFLDFEGVESAFYCWVNGELAGYSEDSRLPAHFNITPFLKTGKNKLAVKVFRYSDGSYLEDQDYWKYSGIERDVYLYARPQSRVQDFKLVAGLTNGYKDGDFNLDITLHKPHPGGIVEVKIMDKGNVIYQHKKEITSVTDTLFAQKHLFPAILLGMPKHPISIHW
;
A
#
# COMPACT_ATOMS: atom_id res chain seq x y z
N MET A 1 -9.21 -81.87 -5.85
CA MET A 1 -8.59 -80.71 -5.20
C MET A 1 -8.89 -79.48 -6.06
N LYS A 2 -9.83 -78.63 -5.65
CA LYS A 2 -10.26 -77.44 -6.35
C LYS A 2 -9.69 -76.26 -5.57
N HIS A 3 -8.79 -75.51 -6.18
CA HIS A 3 -8.30 -74.22 -5.59
C HIS A 3 -9.24 -73.10 -5.99
N SER A 4 -9.89 -72.54 -5.01
CA SER A 4 -10.68 -71.31 -5.12
C SER A 4 -9.73 -70.09 -5.10
N LEU A 5 -9.74 -69.29 -6.14
CA LEU A 5 -9.00 -68.08 -6.28
C LEU A 5 -9.91 -66.93 -5.81
N ASN A 6 -9.72 -66.43 -4.58
CA ASN A 6 -10.41 -65.26 -4.07
C ASN A 6 -9.73 -63.98 -4.61
N THR A 7 -10.39 -63.33 -5.55
CA THR A 7 -9.97 -62.00 -6.04
C THR A 7 -10.47 -60.92 -5.08
N PHE A 8 -9.57 -60.36 -4.33
CA PHE A 8 -9.85 -59.16 -3.51
C PHE A 8 -9.88 -57.94 -4.41
N LEU A 9 -11.07 -57.39 -4.65
CA LEU A 9 -11.26 -56.13 -5.36
C LEU A 9 -11.08 -54.98 -4.37
N THR A 10 -9.91 -54.36 -4.36
CA THR A 10 -9.64 -53.17 -3.55
C THR A 10 -10.23 -51.95 -4.25
N LEU A 11 -11.39 -51.48 -3.79
CA LEU A 11 -11.94 -50.18 -4.20
C LEU A 11 -11.05 -49.08 -3.62
N LEU A 12 -10.25 -48.45 -4.48
CA LEU A 12 -9.61 -47.18 -4.17
C LEU A 12 -10.69 -46.09 -4.22
N PHE A 13 -11.16 -45.66 -3.06
CA PHE A 13 -11.87 -44.40 -2.93
C PHE A 13 -10.86 -43.26 -3.13
N VAL A 14 -10.80 -42.73 -4.35
CA VAL A 14 -10.19 -41.43 -4.59
C VAL A 14 -11.16 -40.42 -4.01
N CYS A 15 -10.90 -39.98 -2.77
CA CYS A 15 -11.46 -38.74 -2.27
C CYS A 15 -10.90 -37.61 -3.15
N ALA A 16 -11.64 -37.25 -4.19
CA ALA A 16 -11.49 -35.93 -4.78
C ALA A 16 -11.91 -34.93 -3.70
N SER A 17 -10.96 -34.49 -2.87
CA SER A 17 -11.11 -33.27 -2.14
C SER A 17 -11.33 -32.19 -3.19
N ALA A 18 -12.57 -31.71 -3.30
CA ALA A 18 -12.85 -30.44 -3.95
C ALA A 18 -12.04 -29.39 -3.21
N TRP A 19 -10.88 -29.10 -3.73
CA TRP A 19 -10.14 -27.91 -3.41
C TRP A 19 -10.97 -26.77 -4.02
N GLY A 20 -11.91 -26.23 -3.25
CA GLY A 20 -12.44 -24.90 -3.54
C GLY A 20 -11.21 -24.02 -3.75
N GLU A 21 -11.12 -23.39 -4.92
CA GLU A 21 -10.02 -22.49 -5.21
C GLU A 21 -9.93 -21.51 -4.05
N ASN A 22 -8.79 -21.53 -3.38
CA ASN A 22 -8.53 -20.72 -2.19
C ASN A 22 -8.18 -19.33 -2.68
N VAL A 23 -9.21 -18.65 -3.25
CA VAL A 23 -9.04 -17.31 -3.84
C VAL A 23 -8.89 -16.29 -2.72
N PRO A 24 -7.85 -15.49 -2.70
CA PRO A 24 -7.55 -14.53 -1.64
C PRO A 24 -8.75 -13.66 -1.22
N TRP A 25 -9.50 -13.11 -2.15
CA TRP A 25 -10.64 -12.22 -1.89
C TRP A 25 -11.90 -12.90 -1.26
N GLN A 26 -11.80 -14.17 -0.91
CA GLN A 26 -12.79 -14.96 -0.14
C GLN A 26 -12.12 -15.80 0.96
N ASN A 27 -10.90 -15.47 1.33
CA ASN A 27 -10.14 -16.24 2.32
C ASN A 27 -9.53 -15.33 3.39
N PRO A 28 -10.13 -15.22 4.58
CA PRO A 28 -9.66 -14.36 5.66
C PRO A 28 -8.24 -14.66 6.18
N GLN A 29 -7.59 -15.71 5.69
CA GLN A 29 -6.21 -16.02 6.00
C GLN A 29 -5.21 -15.35 5.06
N ILE A 30 -5.69 -14.73 3.96
CA ILE A 30 -4.85 -14.12 2.92
C ILE A 30 -5.36 -12.71 2.63
N ASN A 31 -4.98 -11.75 3.43
CA ASN A 31 -5.33 -10.34 3.23
C ASN A 31 -4.25 -9.56 2.45
N GLU A 32 -3.10 -10.18 2.19
CA GLU A 32 -2.01 -9.56 1.44
C GLU A 32 -1.11 -10.59 0.76
N ILE A 33 -0.52 -10.21 -0.37
CA ILE A 33 0.57 -10.95 -1.04
C ILE A 33 1.61 -9.92 -1.46
N ASN A 34 2.86 -10.08 -1.04
CA ASN A 34 4.00 -9.20 -1.35
C ASN A 34 3.78 -7.72 -0.96
N ARG A 35 2.79 -7.39 -0.15
CA ARG A 35 2.64 -6.06 0.40
C ARG A 35 3.73 -5.80 1.43
N GLU A 36 4.37 -4.65 1.37
CA GLU A 36 5.31 -4.22 2.41
C GLU A 36 4.58 -4.09 3.75
N PRO A 37 5.24 -4.41 4.87
CA PRO A 37 4.67 -4.16 6.19
C PRO A 37 4.24 -2.71 6.36
N ALA A 38 3.16 -2.48 7.08
CA ALA A 38 2.70 -1.14 7.41
C ALA A 38 3.81 -0.35 8.12
N HIS A 39 4.02 0.89 7.70
CA HIS A 39 5.04 1.78 8.25
C HIS A 39 4.51 3.21 8.35
N ALA A 40 5.21 4.04 9.09
CA ALA A 40 4.89 5.46 9.18
C ALA A 40 4.91 6.12 7.80
N HIS A 41 3.93 6.99 7.56
CA HIS A 41 3.93 7.80 6.34
C HIS A 41 5.03 8.85 6.41
N PHE A 42 5.90 8.89 5.41
CA PHE A 42 6.92 9.92 5.25
C PHE A 42 7.31 10.11 3.79
N ILE A 43 7.76 11.30 3.46
CA ILE A 43 8.16 11.66 2.10
C ILE A 43 9.69 11.74 2.06
N PRO A 44 10.38 10.90 1.28
CA PRO A 44 11.82 10.96 1.16
C PRO A 44 12.27 12.15 0.30
N TYR A 45 13.29 12.85 0.75
CA TYR A 45 13.98 13.91 0.02
C TYR A 45 15.44 13.53 -0.22
N THR A 46 16.08 14.15 -1.21
CA THR A 46 17.47 13.91 -1.53
C THR A 46 18.44 14.57 -0.55
N ASN A 47 17.99 15.61 0.14
CA ASN A 47 18.77 16.35 1.13
C ASN A 47 17.87 17.15 2.09
N GLU A 48 18.46 17.58 3.21
CA GLU A 48 17.79 18.36 4.26
C GLU A 48 17.21 19.69 3.72
N ALA A 49 17.92 20.39 2.84
CA ALA A 49 17.45 21.67 2.32
C ALA A 49 16.12 21.55 1.56
N ASN A 50 15.95 20.48 0.79
CA ASN A 50 14.70 20.20 0.07
C ASN A 50 13.57 19.85 1.05
N ALA A 51 13.85 19.08 2.09
CA ALA A 51 12.88 18.77 3.13
C ALA A 51 12.42 20.03 3.88
N LEU A 52 13.35 20.87 4.30
CA LEU A 52 13.07 22.13 5.01
C LEU A 52 12.28 23.12 4.12
N LYS A 53 12.60 23.20 2.84
CA LYS A 53 11.86 24.03 1.89
C LYS A 53 10.39 23.62 1.82
N GLN A 54 10.10 22.33 1.79
CA GLN A 54 8.72 21.81 1.81
C GLN A 54 8.02 22.11 3.13
N GLN A 55 8.72 21.97 4.25
CA GLN A 55 8.18 22.28 5.59
C GLN A 55 7.85 23.76 5.77
N ALA A 56 8.53 24.66 5.08
CA ALA A 56 8.27 26.09 5.12
C ALA A 56 6.97 26.51 4.43
N LEU A 57 6.34 25.62 3.66
CA LEU A 57 5.06 25.89 3.01
C LEU A 57 3.91 25.99 4.04
N PRO A 58 2.85 26.78 3.75
CA PRO A 58 1.63 26.77 4.55
C PRO A 58 1.08 25.35 4.75
N ALA A 59 0.45 25.09 5.90
CA ALA A 59 -0.05 23.76 6.24
C ALA A 59 -0.93 23.12 5.13
N ALA A 60 -1.83 23.91 4.54
CA ALA A 60 -2.66 23.47 3.42
C ALA A 60 -1.86 23.02 2.19
N GLN A 61 -0.68 23.60 1.95
CA GLN A 61 0.19 23.22 0.84
C GLN A 61 1.16 22.08 1.23
N ARG A 62 1.50 21.94 2.50
CA ARG A 62 2.34 20.85 3.00
C ARG A 62 1.62 19.51 2.94
N PHE A 63 0.32 19.53 3.23
CA PHE A 63 -0.54 18.35 3.24
C PHE A 63 -1.41 18.22 1.98
N ALA A 64 -1.42 19.27 1.14
CA ALA A 64 -2.06 19.18 -0.15
C ALA A 64 -1.30 18.16 -0.98
N VAL A 65 -1.95 17.04 -1.12
CA VAL A 65 -1.72 16.00 -2.13
C VAL A 65 -0.26 15.87 -2.56
N ASN A 66 0.39 14.90 -1.95
CA ASN A 66 1.57 14.19 -2.49
C ASN A 66 2.49 15.02 -3.39
N PRO A 67 3.33 15.90 -2.84
CA PRO A 67 4.18 16.73 -3.66
C PRO A 67 5.05 15.85 -4.57
N ALA A 68 5.09 16.17 -5.85
CA ALA A 68 6.08 15.62 -6.73
C ALA A 68 7.47 15.98 -6.18
N THR A 69 8.24 15.00 -5.82
CA THR A 69 9.63 15.17 -5.39
C THR A 69 10.56 14.54 -6.42
N GLU A 70 11.84 14.77 -6.31
CA GLU A 70 12.84 14.08 -7.14
C GLU A 70 12.79 12.56 -7.00
N ARG A 71 12.11 12.05 -5.95
CA ARG A 71 11.96 10.62 -5.65
C ARG A 71 10.52 10.12 -5.66
N ARG A 72 9.58 10.92 -6.15
CA ARG A 72 8.17 10.55 -6.23
C ARG A 72 7.53 11.07 -7.51
N ILE A 73 6.80 10.22 -8.20
CA ILE A 73 6.01 10.57 -9.38
C ILE A 73 4.60 10.03 -9.24
N SER A 74 3.59 10.83 -9.59
CA SER A 74 2.20 10.40 -9.61
C SER A 74 1.91 9.53 -10.82
N LEU A 75 1.06 8.53 -10.61
CA LEU A 75 0.41 7.75 -11.66
C LEU A 75 -1.07 8.12 -11.81
N ASP A 76 -1.55 9.17 -11.15
CA ASP A 76 -2.90 9.67 -11.28
C ASP A 76 -3.20 10.15 -12.70
N GLY A 77 -4.48 10.27 -13.00
CA GLY A 77 -5.00 10.74 -14.30
C GLY A 77 -5.76 9.65 -15.04
N THR A 78 -5.69 9.67 -16.36
CA THR A 78 -6.49 8.77 -17.20
C THR A 78 -5.86 7.39 -17.32
N TRP A 79 -6.62 6.34 -17.00
CA TRP A 79 -6.25 4.94 -17.17
C TRP A 79 -7.19 4.25 -18.15
N LYS A 80 -6.77 3.16 -18.78
CA LYS A 80 -7.67 2.25 -19.51
C LYS A 80 -8.41 1.38 -18.54
N PHE A 81 -9.72 1.22 -18.75
CA PHE A 81 -10.64 0.55 -17.83
C PHE A 81 -11.62 -0.37 -18.53
N LEU A 82 -11.82 -1.54 -17.97
CA LEU A 82 -12.86 -2.49 -18.34
C LEU A 82 -13.66 -2.87 -17.10
N PHE A 83 -14.95 -2.60 -17.12
CA PHE A 83 -15.90 -3.06 -16.11
C PHE A 83 -16.43 -4.45 -16.49
N SER A 84 -16.49 -5.35 -15.52
CA SER A 84 -17.10 -6.68 -15.63
C SER A 84 -18.03 -6.90 -14.45
N LYS A 85 -19.14 -7.64 -14.65
CA LYS A 85 -20.14 -7.87 -13.59
C LYS A 85 -19.63 -8.82 -12.51
N ASN A 86 -18.67 -9.64 -12.85
CA ASN A 86 -18.04 -10.61 -11.96
C ASN A 86 -16.63 -10.98 -12.45
N ASN A 87 -15.95 -11.80 -11.67
CA ASN A 87 -14.60 -12.26 -11.97
C ASN A 87 -14.49 -13.11 -13.24
N GLU A 88 -15.53 -13.88 -13.56
CA GLU A 88 -15.53 -14.78 -14.72
C GLU A 88 -15.62 -14.03 -16.06
N GLU A 89 -16.36 -12.91 -16.08
CA GLU A 89 -16.46 -12.03 -17.26
C GLU A 89 -15.17 -11.18 -17.48
N CYS A 90 -14.34 -11.03 -16.44
CA CYS A 90 -13.10 -10.28 -16.56
C CYS A 90 -12.04 -11.08 -17.31
N PRO A 91 -11.40 -10.53 -18.37
CA PRO A 91 -10.34 -11.25 -19.08
C PRO A 91 -9.22 -11.69 -18.12
N THR A 92 -8.88 -12.97 -18.19
CA THR A 92 -7.91 -13.60 -17.28
C THR A 92 -6.45 -13.25 -17.57
N ASP A 93 -6.17 -12.63 -18.73
CA ASP A 93 -4.82 -12.39 -19.23
C ASP A 93 -4.54 -10.91 -19.56
N PHE A 94 -5.45 -10.01 -19.17
CA PHE A 94 -5.35 -8.57 -19.50
C PHE A 94 -4.06 -7.92 -18.95
N TYR A 95 -3.50 -8.49 -17.89
CA TYR A 95 -2.25 -8.01 -17.29
C TYR A 95 -1.00 -8.34 -18.13
N LYS A 96 -1.08 -9.32 -19.03
CA LYS A 96 0.05 -9.73 -19.87
C LYS A 96 0.50 -8.61 -20.80
N MET A 97 1.80 -8.59 -21.08
CA MET A 97 2.37 -7.70 -22.09
C MET A 97 1.76 -8.00 -23.47
N GLY A 98 1.42 -6.96 -24.22
CA GLY A 98 0.82 -7.11 -25.55
C GLY A 98 -0.70 -7.28 -25.56
N TYR A 99 -1.37 -7.43 -24.40
CA TYR A 99 -2.82 -7.41 -24.38
C TYR A 99 -3.39 -6.09 -24.89
N ASN A 100 -4.36 -6.16 -25.79
CA ASN A 100 -4.88 -4.99 -26.49
C ASN A 100 -6.03 -4.32 -25.75
N THR A 101 -5.77 -3.17 -25.14
CA THR A 101 -6.76 -2.36 -24.40
C THR A 101 -7.36 -1.20 -25.23
N LYS A 102 -7.15 -1.13 -26.54
CA LYS A 102 -7.61 -0.01 -27.40
C LYS A 102 -9.12 0.24 -27.35
N ARG A 103 -9.92 -0.81 -27.11
CA ARG A 103 -11.37 -0.74 -27.03
C ARG A 103 -11.88 -0.46 -25.62
N TRP A 104 -11.00 -0.43 -24.63
CA TRP A 104 -11.36 -0.16 -23.26
C TRP A 104 -11.75 1.31 -23.10
N LYS A 105 -12.61 1.58 -22.13
CA LYS A 105 -12.98 2.93 -21.75
C LYS A 105 -11.82 3.62 -21.04
N ASP A 106 -11.93 4.93 -20.92
CA ASP A 106 -11.04 5.71 -20.06
C ASP A 106 -11.73 5.96 -18.72
N ILE A 107 -10.96 5.94 -17.64
CA ILE A 107 -11.39 6.25 -16.27
C ILE A 107 -10.37 7.17 -15.61
N GLN A 108 -10.83 8.07 -14.76
CA GLN A 108 -9.95 8.91 -13.95
C GLN A 108 -9.55 8.19 -12.65
N VAL A 109 -8.28 8.23 -12.33
CA VAL A 109 -7.68 7.76 -11.08
C VAL A 109 -6.98 8.96 -10.44
N PRO A 110 -7.26 9.25 -9.14
CA PRO A 110 -8.21 8.58 -8.26
C PRO A 110 -9.66 8.83 -8.65
N GLY A 111 -10.53 7.89 -8.26
CA GLY A 111 -11.97 8.01 -8.41
C GLY A 111 -12.72 6.69 -8.37
N SER A 112 -13.93 6.75 -7.84
CA SER A 112 -14.85 5.62 -7.82
C SER A 112 -15.44 5.40 -9.21
N TRP A 113 -15.59 4.17 -9.63
CA TRP A 113 -16.15 3.88 -10.97
C TRP A 113 -17.64 4.16 -11.07
N GLU A 114 -18.39 4.07 -9.97
CA GLU A 114 -19.82 4.39 -9.92
C GLU A 114 -20.08 5.86 -10.26
N LEU A 115 -19.24 6.78 -9.79
CA LEU A 115 -19.34 8.20 -10.09
C LEU A 115 -18.91 8.56 -11.51
N GLN A 116 -18.34 7.59 -12.24
CA GLN A 116 -17.88 7.75 -13.61
C GLN A 116 -18.74 6.96 -14.62
N GLY A 117 -19.93 6.50 -14.17
CA GLY A 117 -20.93 5.88 -15.02
C GLY A 117 -20.75 4.37 -15.24
N PHE A 118 -20.00 3.70 -14.36
CA PHE A 118 -19.87 2.25 -14.35
C PHE A 118 -20.50 1.70 -13.07
N ASP A 119 -21.65 1.05 -13.15
CA ASP A 119 -22.42 0.58 -12.00
C ASP A 119 -23.15 1.72 -11.23
N SER A 120 -23.71 1.40 -10.06
CA SER A 120 -24.48 2.32 -9.23
C SER A 120 -23.95 2.35 -7.80
N PRO A 121 -23.87 3.54 -7.17
CA PRO A 121 -23.54 3.64 -5.76
C PRO A 121 -24.66 3.02 -4.92
N ILE A 122 -24.29 2.39 -3.81
CA ILE A 122 -25.22 1.79 -2.84
C ILE A 122 -25.04 2.47 -1.50
N TYR A 123 -26.14 2.78 -0.82
CA TYR A 123 -26.12 3.22 0.57
C TYR A 123 -26.80 2.19 1.45
N THR A 124 -26.07 1.69 2.43
CA THR A 124 -26.58 0.79 3.48
C THR A 124 -25.90 1.12 4.80
N ASP A 125 -26.64 1.06 5.92
CA ASP A 125 -26.11 1.35 7.26
C ASP A 125 -26.32 0.19 8.25
N VAL A 126 -27.33 -0.65 8.03
CA VAL A 126 -27.72 -1.75 8.94
C VAL A 126 -27.69 -3.13 8.29
N ALA A 127 -27.36 -3.21 7.02
CA ALA A 127 -27.33 -4.47 6.28
C ALA A 127 -26.22 -4.45 5.21
N TYR A 128 -25.58 -5.58 4.99
CA TYR A 128 -24.66 -5.72 3.87
C TYR A 128 -25.35 -5.45 2.53
N PRO A 129 -24.65 -4.91 1.52
CA PRO A 129 -25.22 -4.67 0.18
C PRO A 129 -25.47 -5.97 -0.60
N PHE A 130 -25.30 -7.11 0.01
CA PHE A 130 -25.49 -8.45 -0.53
C PHE A 130 -25.93 -9.43 0.57
N PRO A 131 -26.50 -10.61 0.24
CA PRO A 131 -26.86 -11.63 1.22
C PRO A 131 -25.64 -12.12 2.01
N ALA A 132 -25.71 -12.05 3.34
CA ALA A 132 -24.61 -12.41 4.21
C ALA A 132 -24.34 -13.92 4.21
N ASN A 133 -23.11 -14.33 3.91
CA ASN A 133 -22.60 -15.69 3.97
C ASN A 133 -21.08 -15.69 4.29
N PRO A 134 -20.65 -15.07 5.42
CA PRO A 134 -19.23 -14.91 5.71
C PRO A 134 -18.45 -16.24 5.71
N PRO A 135 -17.23 -16.29 5.18
CA PRO A 135 -16.47 -15.19 4.57
C PRO A 135 -16.77 -14.96 3.08
N HIS A 136 -17.69 -15.71 2.50
CA HIS A 136 -17.95 -15.71 1.06
C HIS A 136 -18.82 -14.52 0.64
N VAL A 137 -18.37 -13.82 -0.39
CA VAL A 137 -19.13 -12.75 -1.06
C VAL A 137 -19.77 -13.30 -2.34
N PRO A 138 -20.79 -12.63 -2.92
CA PRO A 138 -21.42 -13.07 -4.16
C PRO A 138 -20.42 -13.29 -5.29
N THR A 139 -20.68 -14.27 -6.15
CA THR A 139 -19.87 -14.55 -7.34
C THR A 139 -20.62 -14.25 -8.63
N ASP A 140 -21.95 -14.26 -8.61
CA ASP A 140 -22.83 -13.94 -9.73
C ASP A 140 -22.83 -12.45 -10.05
N TYR A 141 -22.84 -11.59 -9.02
CA TYR A 141 -22.69 -10.15 -9.14
C TYR A 141 -21.73 -9.60 -8.08
N ASN A 142 -20.46 -9.67 -8.39
CA ASN A 142 -19.37 -9.02 -7.67
C ASN A 142 -18.52 -8.27 -8.71
N PRO A 143 -18.88 -7.02 -9.03
CA PRO A 143 -18.20 -6.25 -10.06
C PRO A 143 -16.70 -6.20 -9.89
N VAL A 144 -16.04 -6.27 -11.05
CA VAL A 144 -14.58 -6.23 -11.16
C VAL A 144 -14.18 -5.12 -12.13
N GLY A 145 -13.29 -4.26 -11.67
CA GLY A 145 -12.64 -3.25 -12.50
C GLY A 145 -11.24 -3.70 -12.92
N ALA A 146 -11.00 -3.86 -14.21
CA ALA A 146 -9.66 -4.07 -14.74
C ALA A 146 -9.08 -2.73 -15.25
N TYR A 147 -7.94 -2.33 -14.71
CA TYR A 147 -7.27 -1.07 -15.01
C TYR A 147 -5.92 -1.34 -15.67
N VAL A 148 -5.53 -0.51 -16.63
CA VAL A 148 -4.20 -0.57 -17.25
C VAL A 148 -3.64 0.83 -17.46
N ARG A 149 -2.36 1.01 -17.07
CA ARG A 149 -1.58 2.22 -17.30
C ARG A 149 -0.16 1.88 -17.74
N GLU A 150 0.38 2.68 -18.65
CA GLU A 150 1.81 2.67 -18.98
C GLU A 150 2.53 3.74 -18.14
N PHE A 151 3.75 3.44 -17.70
CA PHE A 151 4.61 4.37 -16.98
C PHE A 151 6.08 4.17 -17.34
N THR A 152 6.90 5.16 -17.00
CA THR A 152 8.36 5.09 -17.10
C THR A 152 9.00 5.48 -15.79
N VAL A 153 10.09 4.81 -15.44
CA VAL A 153 10.87 5.14 -14.23
C VAL A 153 11.98 6.12 -14.63
N PRO A 154 12.16 7.23 -13.89
CA PRO A 154 13.22 8.17 -14.15
C PRO A 154 14.61 7.52 -14.10
N ALA A 155 15.49 7.90 -15.07
CA ALA A 155 16.81 7.30 -15.17
C ALA A 155 17.69 7.52 -13.92
N HIS A 156 17.48 8.64 -13.21
CA HIS A 156 18.22 8.96 -11.98
C HIS A 156 17.82 8.11 -10.78
N TRP A 157 16.77 7.25 -10.88
CA TRP A 157 16.40 6.27 -9.86
C TRP A 157 17.16 4.94 -10.01
N LYS A 158 18.07 4.84 -10.96
CA LYS A 158 18.89 3.63 -11.17
C LYS A 158 19.64 3.25 -9.88
N GLY A 159 19.52 1.99 -9.47
CA GLY A 159 20.16 1.45 -8.26
C GLY A 159 19.39 1.71 -6.97
N MET A 160 18.21 2.32 -7.04
CA MET A 160 17.28 2.45 -5.91
C MET A 160 16.24 1.33 -5.93
N ASP A 161 15.61 1.10 -4.78
CA ASP A 161 14.39 0.31 -4.69
C ASP A 161 13.21 1.19 -5.08
N ILE A 162 12.35 0.68 -5.96
CA ILE A 162 11.18 1.39 -6.48
C ILE A 162 9.93 0.74 -5.91
N PHE A 163 9.09 1.56 -5.31
CA PHE A 163 7.84 1.14 -4.72
C PHE A 163 6.66 1.72 -5.49
N LEU A 164 5.64 0.91 -5.65
CA LEU A 164 4.31 1.30 -6.11
C LEU A 164 3.41 1.43 -4.88
N ASP A 165 2.75 2.55 -4.76
CA ASP A 165 1.86 2.86 -3.66
C ASP A 165 0.46 3.13 -4.17
N PHE A 166 -0.52 2.51 -3.52
CA PHE A 166 -1.94 2.81 -3.62
C PHE A 166 -2.41 3.33 -2.26
N GLU A 167 -2.80 4.57 -2.17
CA GLU A 167 -3.25 5.19 -0.91
C GLU A 167 -4.63 4.69 -0.45
N GLY A 168 -5.41 4.06 -1.34
CA GLY A 168 -6.68 3.43 -1.01
C GLY A 168 -7.39 2.86 -2.23
N VAL A 169 -7.75 1.58 -2.15
CA VAL A 169 -8.47 0.84 -3.19
C VAL A 169 -9.56 0.00 -2.54
N GLU A 170 -10.81 0.19 -2.89
CA GLU A 170 -11.94 -0.56 -2.32
C GLU A 170 -12.44 -1.62 -3.29
N SER A 171 -12.64 -2.91 -2.88
CA SER A 171 -12.38 -3.47 -1.54
C SER A 171 -11.08 -4.28 -1.50
N ALA A 172 -10.76 -5.04 -2.54
CA ALA A 172 -9.57 -5.87 -2.69
C ALA A 172 -9.00 -5.72 -4.09
N PHE A 173 -7.70 -5.89 -4.26
CA PHE A 173 -7.10 -5.78 -5.58
C PHE A 173 -5.83 -6.60 -5.76
N TYR A 174 -5.60 -7.01 -7.00
CA TYR A 174 -4.31 -7.49 -7.48
C TYR A 174 -3.64 -6.43 -8.33
N CYS A 175 -2.31 -6.37 -8.30
CA CYS A 175 -1.53 -5.57 -9.22
C CYS A 175 -0.42 -6.39 -9.89
N TRP A 176 -0.18 -6.11 -11.18
CA TRP A 176 0.87 -6.73 -11.99
C TRP A 176 1.72 -5.65 -12.64
N VAL A 177 3.02 -5.88 -12.68
CA VAL A 177 3.96 -5.04 -13.42
C VAL A 177 4.60 -5.89 -14.52
N ASN A 178 4.46 -5.45 -15.77
CA ASN A 178 4.99 -6.13 -16.95
C ASN A 178 4.57 -7.60 -17.10
N GLY A 179 3.41 -7.95 -16.58
CA GLY A 179 2.84 -9.30 -16.64
C GLY A 179 3.14 -10.18 -15.43
N GLU A 180 4.00 -9.74 -14.51
CA GLU A 180 4.36 -10.44 -13.29
C GLU A 180 3.51 -9.91 -12.12
N LEU A 181 3.04 -10.81 -11.25
CA LEU A 181 2.26 -10.45 -10.06
C LEU A 181 3.13 -9.66 -9.09
N ALA A 182 2.86 -8.37 -8.94
CA ALA A 182 3.52 -7.54 -7.95
C ALA A 182 2.93 -7.75 -6.55
N GLY A 183 1.60 -7.88 -6.44
CA GLY A 183 0.99 -8.20 -5.18
C GLY A 183 -0.54 -8.20 -5.17
N TYR A 184 -1.08 -8.42 -3.95
CA TYR A 184 -2.48 -8.38 -3.59
C TYR A 184 -2.65 -7.64 -2.28
N SER A 185 -3.76 -6.93 -2.10
CA SER A 185 -4.12 -6.28 -0.85
C SER A 185 -5.63 -6.18 -0.70
N GLU A 186 -6.08 -6.34 0.52
CA GLU A 186 -7.35 -5.88 1.07
C GLU A 186 -7.09 -4.67 1.98
N ASP A 187 -8.12 -4.22 2.73
CA ASP A 187 -8.01 -3.09 3.66
C ASP A 187 -8.19 -1.74 2.94
N SER A 188 -9.42 -1.51 2.52
CA SER A 188 -9.87 -0.51 1.52
C SER A 188 -9.37 0.91 1.75
N ARG A 189 -9.14 1.31 2.99
CA ARG A 189 -8.85 2.72 3.32
C ARG A 189 -7.40 2.98 3.71
N LEU A 190 -6.57 1.94 3.74
CA LEU A 190 -5.16 2.04 4.10
C LEU A 190 -4.25 1.95 2.87
N PRO A 191 -3.06 2.55 2.95
CA PRO A 191 -2.07 2.45 1.89
C PRO A 191 -1.55 1.02 1.70
N ALA A 192 -1.35 0.64 0.44
CA ALA A 192 -0.73 -0.62 0.06
C ALA A 192 0.53 -0.36 -0.76
N HIS A 193 1.67 -0.75 -0.22
CA HIS A 193 2.99 -0.54 -0.81
C HIS A 193 3.56 -1.84 -1.35
N PHE A 194 4.11 -1.81 -2.57
CA PHE A 194 4.72 -2.98 -3.22
C PHE A 194 6.09 -2.64 -3.77
N ASN A 195 7.11 -3.42 -3.44
CA ASN A 195 8.42 -3.28 -4.06
C ASN A 195 8.37 -3.87 -5.48
N ILE A 196 8.34 -3.00 -6.47
CA ILE A 196 8.24 -3.40 -7.89
C ILE A 196 9.60 -3.45 -8.60
N THR A 197 10.69 -3.19 -7.91
CA THR A 197 12.05 -3.17 -8.48
C THR A 197 12.37 -4.40 -9.33
N PRO A 198 12.03 -5.64 -8.89
CA PRO A 198 12.34 -6.86 -9.65
C PRO A 198 11.61 -6.97 -10.99
N PHE A 199 10.48 -6.30 -11.14
CA PHE A 199 9.61 -6.42 -12.32
C PHE A 199 9.85 -5.35 -13.37
N LEU A 200 10.67 -4.32 -13.05
CA LEU A 200 10.87 -3.16 -13.91
C LEU A 200 11.76 -3.46 -15.11
N LYS A 201 11.44 -2.82 -16.23
CA LYS A 201 12.23 -2.82 -17.47
C LYS A 201 12.64 -1.41 -17.83
N THR A 202 13.72 -1.30 -18.60
CA THR A 202 14.14 -0.02 -19.18
C THR A 202 13.09 0.48 -20.18
N GLY A 203 12.73 1.75 -20.07
CA GLY A 203 11.71 2.38 -20.91
C GLY A 203 10.30 2.22 -20.34
N LYS A 204 9.33 1.91 -21.22
CA LYS A 204 7.93 1.77 -20.84
C LYS A 204 7.67 0.50 -20.06
N ASN A 205 6.96 0.64 -18.96
CA ASN A 205 6.43 -0.44 -18.12
C ASN A 205 4.90 -0.39 -18.16
N LYS A 206 4.27 -1.55 -18.01
CA LYS A 206 2.83 -1.72 -17.92
C LYS A 206 2.45 -2.04 -16.48
N LEU A 207 1.55 -1.25 -15.90
CA LEU A 207 0.84 -1.56 -14.67
C LEU A 207 -0.56 -2.04 -15.05
N ALA A 208 -0.96 -3.17 -14.49
CA ALA A 208 -2.32 -3.68 -14.57
C ALA A 208 -2.85 -3.91 -13.15
N VAL A 209 -4.09 -3.52 -12.90
CA VAL A 209 -4.74 -3.66 -11.59
C VAL A 209 -6.12 -4.29 -11.78
N LYS A 210 -6.49 -5.23 -10.93
CA LYS A 210 -7.80 -5.86 -10.89
C LYS A 210 -8.42 -5.60 -9.53
N VAL A 211 -9.48 -4.81 -9.49
CA VAL A 211 -10.19 -4.41 -8.28
C VAL A 211 -11.49 -5.15 -8.17
N PHE A 212 -11.79 -5.71 -7.01
CA PHE A 212 -13.07 -6.36 -6.68
C PHE A 212 -13.93 -5.40 -5.87
N ARG A 213 -15.22 -5.33 -6.17
CA ARG A 213 -16.19 -4.54 -5.40
C ARG A 213 -16.34 -5.08 -3.99
N TYR A 214 -16.40 -6.41 -3.85
CA TYR A 214 -16.56 -7.10 -2.59
C TYR A 214 -15.48 -8.15 -2.38
N SER A 215 -15.02 -8.24 -1.13
CA SER A 215 -14.13 -9.29 -0.62
C SER A 215 -14.63 -9.76 0.74
N ASP A 216 -14.02 -10.76 1.32
CA ASP A 216 -14.31 -11.15 2.71
C ASP A 216 -14.06 -10.01 3.70
N GLY A 217 -13.12 -9.08 3.41
CA GLY A 217 -12.93 -7.82 4.14
C GLY A 217 -14.17 -6.93 4.17
N SER A 218 -15.05 -7.01 3.18
CA SER A 218 -16.30 -6.21 3.13
C SER A 218 -17.24 -6.47 4.32
N TYR A 219 -17.13 -7.63 4.98
CA TYR A 219 -17.88 -7.90 6.21
C TYR A 219 -17.39 -7.10 7.42
N LEU A 220 -16.14 -6.64 7.41
CA LEU A 220 -15.54 -5.82 8.46
C LEU A 220 -15.58 -4.33 8.15
N GLU A 221 -15.85 -3.98 6.90
CA GLU A 221 -15.82 -2.61 6.37
C GLU A 221 -17.22 -2.03 6.13
N ASP A 222 -18.25 -2.59 6.78
CA ASP A 222 -19.64 -2.15 6.62
C ASP A 222 -19.99 -1.00 7.57
N GLN A 223 -19.39 0.19 7.32
CA GLN A 223 -19.73 1.43 8.03
C GLN A 223 -20.91 2.13 7.38
N ASP A 224 -21.51 3.06 8.11
CA ASP A 224 -22.62 3.91 7.66
C ASP A 224 -22.12 4.98 6.67
N TYR A 225 -21.94 4.60 5.41
CA TYR A 225 -21.57 5.50 4.32
C TYR A 225 -21.91 4.87 2.95
N TRP A 226 -21.80 5.67 1.90
CA TRP A 226 -21.94 5.19 0.53
C TRP A 226 -20.88 4.14 0.18
N LYS A 227 -21.33 3.03 -0.42
CA LYS A 227 -20.44 1.98 -0.90
C LYS A 227 -20.01 2.31 -2.33
N TYR A 228 -18.78 2.72 -2.46
CA TYR A 228 -18.10 2.97 -3.71
C TYR A 228 -17.02 1.94 -3.95
N SER A 229 -16.43 1.93 -5.14
CA SER A 229 -15.40 0.98 -5.50
C SER A 229 -14.42 1.58 -6.49
N GLY A 230 -13.21 1.03 -6.51
CA GLY A 230 -12.18 1.46 -7.41
C GLY A 230 -10.92 1.97 -6.71
N ILE A 231 -10.08 2.64 -7.46
CA ILE A 231 -8.86 3.27 -6.96
C ILE A 231 -9.24 4.69 -6.50
N GLU A 232 -9.59 4.83 -5.22
CA GLU A 232 -10.23 6.03 -4.71
C GLU A 232 -9.26 7.12 -4.26
N ARG A 233 -7.99 6.76 -4.03
CA ARG A 233 -6.93 7.68 -3.63
C ARG A 233 -5.76 7.60 -4.60
N ASP A 234 -4.80 8.49 -4.38
CA ASP A 234 -3.64 8.64 -5.25
C ASP A 234 -2.87 7.34 -5.45
N VAL A 235 -2.31 7.20 -6.66
CA VAL A 235 -1.35 6.14 -7.00
C VAL A 235 -0.04 6.79 -7.41
N TYR A 236 1.07 6.33 -6.85
CA TYR A 236 2.36 6.89 -7.17
C TYR A 236 3.51 5.87 -7.11
N LEU A 237 4.59 6.21 -7.76
CA LEU A 237 5.86 5.54 -7.57
C LEU A 237 6.76 6.40 -6.68
N TYR A 238 7.54 5.75 -5.83
CA TYR A 238 8.60 6.43 -5.10
C TYR A 238 9.87 5.59 -5.05
N ALA A 239 11.02 6.28 -5.04
CA ALA A 239 12.33 5.66 -5.03
C ALA A 239 13.00 5.85 -3.68
N ARG A 240 13.56 4.78 -3.14
CA ARG A 240 14.31 4.79 -1.88
C ARG A 240 15.71 4.20 -2.09
N PRO A 241 16.74 4.75 -1.45
CA PRO A 241 18.05 4.11 -1.41
C PRO A 241 17.96 2.71 -0.82
N GLN A 242 18.87 1.82 -1.20
CA GLN A 242 18.90 0.49 -0.61
C GLN A 242 19.21 0.54 0.89
N SER A 243 20.11 1.42 1.30
CA SER A 243 20.35 1.70 2.73
C SER A 243 19.48 2.89 3.13
N ARG A 244 18.58 2.71 4.10
CA ARG A 244 17.55 3.72 4.43
C ARG A 244 16.94 3.55 5.81
N VAL A 245 16.31 4.61 6.28
CA VAL A 245 15.28 4.50 7.32
C VAL A 245 14.09 3.75 6.73
N GLN A 246 13.73 2.60 7.28
CA GLN A 246 12.59 1.80 6.81
C GLN A 246 11.30 2.27 7.43
N ASP A 247 11.34 2.51 8.74
CA ASP A 247 10.17 2.91 9.53
C ASP A 247 10.62 3.70 10.75
N PHE A 248 9.69 4.43 11.36
CA PHE A 248 9.92 5.04 12.67
C PHE A 248 8.63 5.05 13.50
N LYS A 249 8.79 4.88 14.81
CA LYS A 249 7.71 5.02 15.79
C LYS A 249 8.06 6.12 16.76
N LEU A 250 7.26 7.17 16.75
CA LEU A 250 7.37 8.28 17.69
C LEU A 250 6.20 8.22 18.66
N VAL A 251 6.51 8.17 19.95
CA VAL A 251 5.54 8.32 21.03
C VAL A 251 5.92 9.56 21.83
N ALA A 252 5.10 10.60 21.73
CA ALA A 252 5.25 11.82 22.48
C ALA A 252 4.20 11.92 23.58
N GLY A 253 4.61 12.30 24.77
CA GLY A 253 3.75 12.37 25.95
C GLY A 253 4.00 13.61 26.78
N LEU A 254 3.25 13.74 27.87
CA LEU A 254 3.37 14.77 28.88
C LEU A 254 3.62 14.13 30.24
N THR A 255 4.54 14.69 30.99
CA THR A 255 4.92 14.22 32.35
C THR A 255 4.84 15.34 33.37
N ASN A 256 5.13 15.06 34.62
CA ASN A 256 5.18 16.04 35.72
C ASN A 256 3.94 16.95 35.77
N GLY A 257 2.71 16.32 35.76
CA GLY A 257 1.45 17.06 35.80
C GLY A 257 1.26 17.96 34.57
N TYR A 258 1.62 17.47 33.40
CA TYR A 258 1.56 18.18 32.09
C TYR A 258 2.52 19.38 31.95
N LYS A 259 3.56 19.46 32.78
CA LYS A 259 4.54 20.56 32.71
C LYS A 259 5.71 20.24 31.79
N ASP A 260 6.05 18.97 31.67
CA ASP A 260 7.20 18.51 30.89
C ASP A 260 6.71 17.65 29.72
N GLY A 261 7.42 17.69 28.62
CA GLY A 261 7.19 16.81 27.47
C GLY A 261 8.23 15.72 27.41
N ASP A 262 7.83 14.51 27.06
CA ASP A 262 8.74 13.43 26.76
C ASP A 262 8.51 12.87 25.37
N PHE A 263 9.52 12.29 24.76
CA PHE A 263 9.36 11.50 23.56
C PHE A 263 10.22 10.24 23.59
N ASN A 264 9.69 9.20 22.95
CA ASN A 264 10.42 8.00 22.61
C ASN A 264 10.38 7.83 21.10
N LEU A 265 11.53 7.66 20.48
CA LEU A 265 11.68 7.49 19.05
C LEU A 265 12.42 6.20 18.77
N ASP A 266 11.78 5.28 18.05
CA ASP A 266 12.38 4.09 17.50
C ASP A 266 12.47 4.23 15.98
N ILE A 267 13.65 4.02 15.40
CA ILE A 267 13.88 4.08 13.96
C ILE A 267 14.36 2.70 13.50
N THR A 268 13.65 2.10 12.56
CA THR A 268 14.05 0.86 11.90
C THR A 268 14.82 1.17 10.63
N LEU A 269 15.98 0.55 10.47
CA LEU A 269 16.85 0.72 9.31
C LEU A 269 16.78 -0.51 8.40
N HIS A 270 16.77 -0.27 7.09
CA HIS A 270 16.90 -1.31 6.06
C HIS A 270 18.30 -1.28 5.48
N LYS A 271 19.00 -2.43 5.47
CA LYS A 271 20.38 -2.59 4.98
C LYS A 271 21.31 -1.48 5.49
N PRO A 272 21.43 -1.31 6.82
CA PRO A 272 22.28 -0.26 7.38
C PRO A 272 23.73 -0.44 6.89
N HIS A 273 24.41 0.68 6.66
CA HIS A 273 25.78 0.70 6.15
C HIS A 273 26.73 1.19 7.24
N PRO A 274 27.78 0.45 7.61
CA PRO A 274 28.79 0.92 8.56
C PRO A 274 29.43 2.24 8.10
N GLY A 275 29.58 3.19 9.03
CA GLY A 275 30.02 4.55 8.76
C GLY A 275 28.90 5.51 8.35
N GLY A 276 27.66 5.01 8.14
CA GLY A 276 26.48 5.85 8.02
C GLY A 276 26.14 6.54 9.34
N ILE A 277 25.42 7.66 9.28
CA ILE A 277 25.01 8.42 10.46
C ILE A 277 23.48 8.61 10.44
N VAL A 278 22.83 8.18 11.51
CA VAL A 278 21.43 8.57 11.75
C VAL A 278 21.44 9.86 12.57
N GLU A 279 20.84 10.91 12.03
CA GLU A 279 20.66 12.17 12.73
C GLU A 279 19.17 12.47 12.92
N VAL A 280 18.80 12.80 14.15
CA VAL A 280 17.45 13.21 14.52
C VAL A 280 17.49 14.67 14.97
N LYS A 281 16.64 15.52 14.40
CA LYS A 281 16.44 16.89 14.81
C LYS A 281 14.97 17.14 15.11
N ILE A 282 14.67 17.78 16.23
CA ILE A 282 13.34 18.36 16.51
C ILE A 282 13.50 19.88 16.42
N MET A 283 12.61 20.48 15.64
CA MET A 283 12.70 21.91 15.35
C MET A 283 11.43 22.62 15.79
N ASP A 284 11.60 23.79 16.40
CA ASP A 284 10.53 24.75 16.71
C ASP A 284 10.79 26.07 16.01
N LYS A 285 9.86 26.50 15.13
CA LYS A 285 9.93 27.79 14.41
C LYS A 285 11.28 28.04 13.74
N GLY A 286 11.88 26.99 13.19
CA GLY A 286 13.18 27.03 12.54
C GLY A 286 14.38 26.85 13.45
N ASN A 287 14.19 26.80 14.77
CA ASN A 287 15.26 26.57 15.74
C ASN A 287 15.32 25.05 16.08
N VAL A 288 16.52 24.51 16.13
CA VAL A 288 16.76 23.15 16.61
C VAL A 288 16.63 23.15 18.13
N ILE A 289 15.60 22.45 18.65
CA ILE A 289 15.38 22.30 20.10
C ILE A 289 15.90 20.97 20.65
N TYR A 290 16.15 20.02 19.75
CA TYR A 290 16.78 18.75 20.07
C TYR A 290 17.55 18.23 18.86
N GLN A 291 18.72 17.66 19.09
CA GLN A 291 19.53 17.01 18.06
C GLN A 291 20.25 15.81 18.66
N HIS A 292 20.22 14.68 17.97
CA HIS A 292 21.00 13.52 18.32
C HIS A 292 21.56 12.87 17.06
N LYS A 293 22.80 12.38 17.15
CA LYS A 293 23.50 11.66 16.07
C LYS A 293 23.99 10.33 16.59
N LYS A 294 23.85 9.29 15.78
CA LYS A 294 24.43 7.97 16.06
C LYS A 294 25.08 7.44 14.79
N GLU A 295 26.34 7.06 14.91
CA GLU A 295 27.05 6.34 13.86
C GLU A 295 26.60 4.88 13.83
N ILE A 296 26.47 4.33 12.63
CA ILE A 296 26.19 2.92 12.39
C ILE A 296 27.51 2.18 12.34
N THR A 297 27.68 1.27 13.26
CA THR A 297 28.93 0.51 13.42
C THR A 297 28.89 -0.86 12.76
N SER A 298 27.69 -1.39 12.51
CA SER A 298 27.47 -2.73 11.98
C SER A 298 26.29 -2.80 11.02
N VAL A 299 26.30 -3.76 10.10
CA VAL A 299 25.14 -4.12 9.26
C VAL A 299 23.97 -4.69 10.05
N THR A 300 24.17 -5.03 11.32
CA THR A 300 23.13 -5.50 12.24
C THR A 300 22.50 -4.38 13.07
N ASP A 301 22.95 -3.12 12.94
CA ASP A 301 22.40 -1.95 13.63
C ASP A 301 21.06 -1.53 13.01
N THR A 302 20.08 -2.45 13.02
CA THR A 302 18.79 -2.24 12.36
C THR A 302 17.81 -1.42 13.19
N LEU A 303 18.09 -1.20 14.48
CA LEU A 303 17.24 -0.42 15.38
C LEU A 303 18.03 0.70 16.04
N PHE A 304 17.48 1.90 15.97
CA PHE A 304 17.94 3.07 16.69
C PHE A 304 16.81 3.53 17.62
N ALA A 305 17.06 3.54 18.95
CA ALA A 305 16.10 3.98 19.95
C ALA A 305 16.63 5.24 20.67
N GLN A 306 15.78 6.25 20.82
CA GLN A 306 16.11 7.50 21.50
C GLN A 306 14.98 7.96 22.41
N LYS A 307 15.34 8.39 23.62
CA LYS A 307 14.43 9.01 24.59
C LYS A 307 14.93 10.39 24.96
N HIS A 308 14.01 11.33 25.17
CA HIS A 308 14.34 12.65 25.64
C HIS A 308 13.21 13.27 26.48
N LEU A 309 13.59 14.11 27.45
CA LEU A 309 12.67 14.87 28.29
C LEU A 309 12.86 16.37 27.98
N PHE A 310 11.79 17.05 27.67
CA PHE A 310 11.74 18.50 27.50
C PHE A 310 11.14 19.14 28.76
N PRO A 311 11.92 19.73 29.66
CA PRO A 311 11.40 20.42 30.83
C PRO A 311 10.67 21.72 30.44
N ALA A 312 9.59 22.04 31.18
CA ALA A 312 8.86 23.30 31.07
C ALA A 312 8.33 23.61 29.65
N ILE A 313 7.64 22.64 29.01
CA ILE A 313 7.03 22.90 27.73
C ILE A 313 5.83 23.85 27.83
N LEU A 314 5.58 24.61 26.77
CA LEU A 314 4.36 25.43 26.64
C LEU A 314 3.25 24.53 26.04
N LEU A 315 2.18 24.30 26.80
CA LEU A 315 0.99 23.60 26.33
C LEU A 315 0.34 24.36 25.16
N GLY A 316 -0.10 23.62 24.17
CA GLY A 316 -0.77 24.20 23.00
C GLY A 316 0.19 24.75 21.94
N MET A 317 1.47 24.43 22.01
CA MET A 317 2.41 24.77 20.95
C MET A 317 2.00 24.13 19.62
N PRO A 318 2.18 24.86 18.50
CA PRO A 318 1.89 24.33 17.18
C PRO A 318 2.65 23.03 16.91
N LYS A 319 2.06 22.17 16.14
CA LYS A 319 2.68 20.91 15.69
C LYS A 319 3.99 21.21 14.95
N HIS A 320 5.09 20.78 15.51
CA HIS A 320 6.42 21.02 14.94
C HIS A 320 6.91 19.77 14.19
N PRO A 321 7.54 19.97 13.03
CA PRO A 321 8.04 18.86 12.25
C PRO A 321 9.25 18.20 12.93
N ILE A 322 9.28 16.88 12.89
CA ILE A 322 10.47 16.08 13.19
C ILE A 322 11.15 15.78 11.87
N SER A 323 12.43 16.06 11.82
CA SER A 323 13.27 15.75 10.66
C SER A 323 14.23 14.62 11.02
N ILE A 324 14.18 13.55 10.26
CA ILE A 324 15.10 12.42 10.39
C ILE A 324 15.94 12.39 9.13
N HIS A 325 17.26 12.44 9.30
CA HIS A 325 18.23 12.40 8.21
C HIS A 325 19.01 11.10 8.25
N TRP A 326 19.26 10.60 7.08
CA TRP A 326 20.05 9.41 6.81
C TRP A 326 21.24 9.72 5.93
#